data_4663f0e40f9cf05c71e91639f3332111
#
_entry.id   4663f0e40f9cf05c71e91639f3332111
#
_cell.length_a   1.000
_cell.length_b   1.000
_cell.length_c   1.000
_cell.angle_alpha   90.00
_cell.angle_beta   90.00
_cell.angle_gamma   90.00
#
_symmetry.space_group_name_H-M   'P 1'
#
loop_
_entity.id
_entity.type
_entity.pdbx_description
1 polymer ?
#
loop_
_entity_poly.entity_id
_entity_poly.type
_entity_poly.pdbx_seq_one_letter_code
_entity_poly.pdbx_strand_id
1 'polypeptide(L)'
;MPKKLAIFASGSGSNAENIYNYFIDSSDVEVVLICTNKQEAFIVKRANKLNIPVYIFTQYELNNFVDLHKKLQNLDVDIIILAGFLLKLPAIMVNSYINRIINIHPS
;
A
#
# COMPACT_ATOMS: atom_id res chain seq x y z
N MET A 1 -11.64 4.40 -16.46
CA MET A 1 -11.47 4.40 -15.00
C MET A 1 -10.01 4.06 -14.64
N PRO A 2 -9.35 4.86 -13.84
CA PRO A 2 -8.00 4.55 -13.46
C PRO A 2 -7.92 3.31 -12.56
N LYS A 3 -6.80 2.58 -12.66
CA LYS A 3 -6.50 1.51 -11.72
C LYS A 3 -6.13 2.12 -10.37
N LYS A 4 -6.65 1.58 -9.29
CA LYS A 4 -6.42 2.10 -7.95
C LYS A 4 -5.36 1.29 -7.24
N LEU A 5 -4.34 1.97 -6.74
CA LEU A 5 -3.18 1.36 -6.10
C LEU A 5 -3.21 1.57 -4.60
N ALA A 6 -2.84 0.53 -3.86
CA ALA A 6 -2.46 0.64 -2.46
C ALA A 6 -0.97 0.36 -2.36
N ILE A 7 -0.25 1.20 -1.64
CA ILE A 7 1.19 1.05 -1.45
C ILE A 7 1.45 0.60 -0.02
N PHE A 8 2.14 -0.53 0.13
CA PHE A 8 2.54 -1.07 1.43
C PHE A 8 4.01 -0.76 1.67
N ALA A 9 4.32 -0.12 2.78
CA ALA A 9 5.69 0.25 3.13
C ALA A 9 5.92 0.12 4.62
N SER A 10 7.13 -0.27 5.04
CA SER A 10 7.50 -0.41 6.45
C SER A 10 8.49 0.63 6.93
N GLY A 11 9.18 1.30 6.03
CA GLY A 11 10.29 2.20 6.37
C GLY A 11 9.94 3.67 6.24
N SER A 12 10.90 4.43 5.69
CA SER A 12 10.76 5.88 5.56
C SER A 12 9.67 6.33 4.58
N GLY A 13 9.30 5.45 3.66
CA GLY A 13 8.31 5.79 2.65
C GLY A 13 8.86 6.54 1.46
N SER A 14 10.18 6.65 1.32
CA SER A 14 10.77 7.34 0.16
C SER A 14 10.37 6.69 -1.14
N ASN A 15 10.37 5.35 -1.20
CA ASN A 15 9.91 4.64 -2.40
C ASN A 15 8.42 4.85 -2.65
N ALA A 16 7.61 4.86 -1.59
CA ALA A 16 6.18 5.12 -1.71
C ALA A 16 5.93 6.51 -2.27
N GLU A 17 6.66 7.51 -1.78
CA GLU A 17 6.54 8.88 -2.28
C GLU A 17 6.98 8.97 -3.74
N ASN A 18 8.07 8.30 -4.11
CA ASN A 18 8.53 8.28 -5.50
C ASN A 18 7.49 7.64 -6.42
N ILE A 19 6.87 6.56 -5.97
CA ILE A 19 5.81 5.89 -6.75
C ILE A 19 4.61 6.82 -6.91
N TYR A 20 4.21 7.49 -5.82
CA TYR A 20 3.12 8.45 -5.87
C TYR A 20 3.43 9.56 -6.89
N ASN A 21 4.63 10.15 -6.80
CA ASN A 21 5.01 11.23 -7.69
C ASN A 21 5.09 10.78 -9.15
N TYR A 22 5.47 9.55 -9.38
CA TYR A 22 5.51 8.99 -10.73
C TYR A 22 4.11 8.95 -11.34
N PHE A 23 3.09 8.64 -10.54
CA PHE A 23 1.73 8.45 -11.04
C PHE A 23 0.79 9.63 -10.82
N ILE A 24 1.27 10.73 -10.18
CA ILE A 24 0.37 11.83 -9.77
C ILE A 24 -0.38 12.45 -10.95
N ASP A 25 0.27 12.50 -12.12
CA ASP A 25 -0.34 13.09 -13.31
C ASP A 25 -0.90 12.05 -14.27
N SER A 26 -0.89 10.77 -13.88
CA SER A 26 -1.40 9.71 -14.74
C SER A 26 -2.92 9.68 -14.70
N SER A 27 -3.54 9.51 -15.86
CA SER A 27 -4.97 9.26 -15.95
C SER A 27 -5.30 7.77 -15.83
N ASP A 28 -4.28 6.90 -15.87
CA ASP A 28 -4.47 5.44 -15.88
C ASP A 28 -4.38 4.81 -14.50
N VAL A 29 -3.75 5.51 -13.55
CA VAL A 29 -3.42 4.97 -12.22
C VAL A 29 -3.64 6.03 -11.15
N GLU A 30 -4.20 5.62 -10.03
CA GLU A 30 -4.43 6.51 -8.89
C GLU A 30 -4.00 5.80 -7.61
N VAL A 31 -3.16 6.46 -6.79
CA VAL A 31 -2.78 5.94 -5.47
C VAL A 31 -3.86 6.35 -4.48
N VAL A 32 -4.58 5.39 -3.92
CA VAL A 32 -5.73 5.66 -3.05
C VAL A 32 -5.46 5.34 -1.58
N LEU A 33 -4.39 4.61 -1.27
CA LEU A 33 -4.14 4.19 0.10
C LEU A 33 -2.66 3.90 0.31
N ILE A 34 -2.16 4.26 1.48
CA ILE A 34 -0.84 3.82 1.94
C ILE A 34 -1.07 2.97 3.17
N CYS A 35 -0.48 1.77 3.20
CA CYS A 35 -0.59 0.84 4.30
C CYS A 35 0.77 0.63 4.94
N THR A 36 0.82 0.62 6.26
CA THR A 36 2.06 0.38 6.98
C THR A 36 1.80 -0.36 8.28
N ASN A 37 2.81 -1.10 8.72
CA ASN A 37 2.78 -1.77 10.02
C ASN A 37 3.48 -0.95 11.10
N LYS A 38 3.93 0.27 10.80
CA LYS A 38 4.70 1.10 11.71
C LYS A 38 4.07 2.48 11.87
N GLN A 39 3.46 2.70 13.03
CA GLN A 39 2.76 3.94 13.32
C GLN A 39 3.67 5.17 13.29
N GLU A 40 4.93 5.01 13.65
CA GLU A 40 5.88 6.11 13.75
C GLU A 40 6.73 6.29 12.50
N ALA A 41 6.44 5.53 11.45
CA ALA A 41 7.22 5.61 10.23
C ALA A 41 7.07 6.97 9.56
N PHE A 42 8.14 7.43 8.93
CA PHE A 42 8.08 8.63 8.10
C PHE A 42 7.04 8.53 7.01
N ILE A 43 6.68 7.31 6.63
CA ILE A 43 5.64 7.09 5.63
C ILE A 43 4.32 7.76 6.03
N VAL A 44 3.98 7.75 7.33
CA VAL A 44 2.75 8.37 7.81
C VAL A 44 2.79 9.88 7.59
N LYS A 45 3.92 10.50 7.91
CA LYS A 45 4.10 11.93 7.68
C LYS A 45 4.05 12.28 6.19
N ARG A 46 4.69 11.47 5.36
CA ARG A 46 4.69 11.68 3.91
C ARG A 46 3.28 11.58 3.34
N ALA A 47 2.53 10.55 3.77
CA ALA A 47 1.17 10.36 3.30
C ALA A 47 0.27 11.53 3.70
N ASN A 48 0.41 12.01 4.94
CA ASN A 48 -0.36 13.17 5.39
C ASN A 48 -0.04 14.41 4.57
N LYS A 49 1.22 14.61 4.24
CA LYS A 49 1.65 15.73 3.39
C LYS A 49 1.05 15.64 1.99
N LEU A 50 0.90 14.43 1.47
CA LEU A 50 0.36 14.19 0.13
C LEU A 50 -1.17 14.05 0.12
N ASN A 51 -1.80 14.15 1.28
CA ASN A 51 -3.25 13.97 1.45
C ASN A 51 -3.75 12.60 1.01
N ILE A 52 -2.94 11.56 1.25
CA ILE A 52 -3.31 10.17 0.96
C ILE A 52 -3.72 9.51 2.26
N PRO A 53 -4.86 8.80 2.30
CA PRO A 53 -5.25 8.04 3.50
C PRO A 53 -4.19 7.01 3.88
N VAL A 54 -3.98 6.84 5.18
CA VAL A 54 -3.04 5.85 5.72
C VAL A 54 -3.83 4.83 6.53
N TYR A 55 -3.52 3.55 6.33
CA TYR A 55 -4.05 2.48 7.16
C TYR A 55 -2.88 1.81 7.89
N ILE A 56 -2.92 1.86 9.22
CA ILE A 56 -1.88 1.26 10.05
C ILE A 56 -2.44 -0.03 10.63
N PHE A 57 -1.71 -1.13 10.45
CA PHE A 57 -2.16 -2.44 10.91
C PHE A 57 -1.05 -3.14 11.70
N THR A 58 -1.46 -4.09 12.54
CA THR A 58 -0.54 -4.96 13.25
C THR A 58 -0.22 -6.19 12.40
N GLN A 59 0.83 -6.93 12.78
CA GLN A 59 1.14 -8.19 12.10
C GLN A 59 -0.03 -9.18 12.21
N TYR A 60 -0.72 -9.19 13.35
CA TYR A 60 -1.91 -10.02 13.53
C TYR A 60 -3.00 -9.67 12.52
N GLU A 61 -3.26 -8.37 12.34
CA GLU A 61 -4.27 -7.91 11.39
C GLU A 61 -3.88 -8.25 9.94
N LEU A 62 -2.61 -8.17 9.63
CA LEU A 62 -2.13 -8.58 8.31
C LEU A 62 -2.34 -10.07 8.10
N ASN A 63 -2.00 -10.88 9.10
CA ASN A 63 -2.06 -12.34 8.97
C ASN A 63 -3.48 -12.86 8.82
N ASN A 64 -4.45 -12.28 9.54
CA ASN A 64 -5.83 -12.74 9.38
C ASN A 64 -6.54 -12.09 8.19
N PHE A 65 -6.05 -10.93 7.76
CA PHE A 65 -6.47 -10.25 6.54
C PHE A 65 -7.99 -9.99 6.44
N VAL A 66 -8.66 -9.77 7.57
CA VAL A 66 -10.12 -9.51 7.56
C VAL A 66 -10.38 -8.01 7.41
N ASP A 67 -9.96 -7.20 8.38
CA ASP A 67 -10.21 -5.77 8.36
C ASP A 67 -9.41 -5.07 7.27
N LEU A 68 -8.16 -5.49 7.07
CA LEU A 68 -7.32 -4.94 6.00
C LEU A 68 -7.96 -5.21 4.63
N HIS A 69 -8.47 -6.42 4.41
CA HIS A 69 -9.13 -6.77 3.14
C HIS A 69 -10.37 -5.90 2.90
N LYS A 70 -11.16 -5.67 3.95
CA LYS A 70 -12.33 -4.79 3.86
C LYS A 70 -11.93 -3.38 3.45
N LYS A 71 -10.83 -2.88 4.01
CA LYS A 71 -10.36 -1.53 3.68
C LYS A 71 -9.96 -1.44 2.21
N LEU A 72 -9.25 -2.46 1.72
CA LEU A 72 -8.85 -2.50 0.32
C LEU A 72 -10.06 -2.59 -0.60
N GLN A 73 -11.05 -3.40 -0.25
CA GLN A 73 -12.28 -3.54 -1.03
C GLN A 73 -13.10 -2.26 -1.05
N ASN A 74 -13.21 -1.58 0.10
CA ASN A 74 -13.97 -0.34 0.20
C ASN A 74 -13.40 0.78 -0.68
N LEU A 75 -12.10 0.75 -0.93
CA LEU A 75 -11.44 1.73 -1.79
C LEU A 75 -11.26 1.21 -3.23
N ASP A 76 -11.82 0.05 -3.53
CA ASP A 76 -11.74 -0.57 -4.86
C ASP A 76 -10.31 -0.73 -5.35
N VAL A 77 -9.41 -1.13 -4.46
CA VAL A 77 -8.00 -1.30 -4.81
C VAL A 77 -7.84 -2.43 -5.83
N ASP A 78 -7.19 -2.13 -6.93
CA ASP A 78 -6.93 -3.07 -8.01
C ASP A 78 -5.56 -3.73 -7.90
N ILE A 79 -4.55 -2.96 -7.49
CA ILE A 79 -3.15 -3.39 -7.49
C ILE A 79 -2.50 -3.00 -6.17
N ILE A 80 -1.73 -3.93 -5.60
CA ILE A 80 -0.94 -3.70 -4.40
C ILE A 80 0.52 -3.59 -4.78
N ILE A 81 1.17 -2.52 -4.31
CA ILE A 81 2.60 -2.32 -4.53
C ILE A 81 3.32 -2.43 -3.20
N LEU A 82 4.31 -3.30 -3.13
CA LEU A 82 5.16 -3.44 -1.96
C LEU A 82 6.41 -2.59 -2.16
N ALA A 83 6.53 -1.53 -1.39
CA ALA A 83 7.62 -0.56 -1.51
C ALA A 83 8.46 -0.57 -0.23
N GLY A 84 9.40 -1.49 -0.15
CA GLY A 84 10.19 -1.68 1.06
C GLY A 84 9.38 -2.25 2.21
N PHE A 85 8.40 -3.08 1.92
CA PHE A 85 7.58 -3.72 2.95
C PHE A 85 8.30 -4.95 3.48
N LEU A 86 8.46 -5.04 4.81
CA LEU A 86 9.32 -6.03 5.43
C LEU A 86 8.60 -7.29 5.93
N LEU A 87 7.29 -7.24 6.08
CA LEU A 87 6.54 -8.38 6.58
C LEU A 87 6.16 -9.34 5.45
N LYS A 88 6.08 -10.62 5.80
CA LYS A 88 5.64 -11.64 4.86
C LYS A 88 4.12 -11.56 4.68
N LEU A 89 3.66 -11.64 3.45
CA LEU A 89 2.24 -11.61 3.16
C LEU A 89 1.59 -12.97 3.45
N PRO A 90 0.39 -12.98 4.06
CA PRO A 90 -0.32 -14.24 4.25
C PRO A 90 -0.85 -14.78 2.93
N ALA A 91 -1.00 -16.10 2.85
CA ALA A 91 -1.48 -16.77 1.64
C ALA A 91 -2.85 -16.24 1.19
N ILE A 92 -3.73 -15.93 2.13
CA ILE A 92 -5.06 -15.42 1.80
C ILE A 92 -4.97 -14.09 1.05
N MET A 93 -4.04 -13.22 1.42
CA MET A 93 -3.84 -11.95 0.74
C MET A 93 -3.31 -12.18 -0.68
N VAL A 94 -2.30 -13.05 -0.82
CA VAL A 94 -1.72 -13.35 -2.12
C VAL A 94 -2.77 -13.94 -3.05
N ASN A 95 -3.61 -14.83 -2.54
CA ASN A 95 -4.66 -15.45 -3.34
C ASN A 95 -5.78 -14.49 -3.71
N SER A 96 -6.06 -13.51 -2.85
CA SER A 96 -7.10 -12.51 -3.12
C SER A 96 -6.67 -11.50 -4.18
N TYR A 97 -5.38 -11.30 -4.35
CA TYR A 97 -4.82 -10.34 -5.31
C TYR A 97 -3.83 -11.00 -6.25
N ILE A 98 -4.20 -12.18 -6.74
CA ILE A 98 -3.32 -12.96 -7.61
C ILE A 98 -2.99 -12.15 -8.88
N ASN A 99 -1.72 -12.12 -9.24
CA ASN A 99 -1.20 -11.34 -10.38
C ASN A 99 -1.41 -9.82 -10.23
N ARG A 100 -1.72 -9.34 -9.02
CA ARG A 100 -1.97 -7.92 -8.76
C ARG A 100 -1.08 -7.37 -7.66
N ILE A 101 -0.04 -8.09 -7.26
CA ILE A 101 0.92 -7.65 -6.26
C ILE A 101 2.26 -7.46 -6.94
N ILE A 102 2.80 -6.25 -6.85
CA ILE A 102 4.08 -5.91 -7.46
C ILE A 102 5.04 -5.52 -6.34
N ASN A 103 6.19 -6.16 -6.31
CA ASN A 103 7.23 -5.87 -5.33
C ASN A 103 8.32 -5.02 -5.98
N ILE A 104 8.52 -3.81 -5.45
CA ILE A 104 9.53 -2.90 -5.95
C ILE A 104 10.70 -2.90 -4.97
N HIS A 105 11.85 -3.31 -5.45
CA HIS A 105 13.07 -3.30 -4.66
C HIS A 105 13.83 -2.00 -4.91
N PRO A 106 14.25 -1.29 -3.86
CA PRO A 106 15.13 -0.14 -4.08
C PRO A 106 16.48 -0.65 -4.60
N SER A 107 16.98 0.03 -5.58
CA SER A 107 18.31 -0.28 -6.14
C SER A 107 19.40 0.28 -5.25
#